data_368d5db7d07de8859dba4cf840ff835f
#
_entry.id   368d5db7d07de8859dba4cf840ff835f
#
_cell.length_a   1.000
_cell.length_b   1.000
_cell.length_c   1.000
_cell.angle_alpha   90.00
_cell.angle_beta   90.00
_cell.angle_gamma   90.00
#
_symmetry.space_group_name_H-M   'P 1'
#
loop_
_entity.id
_entity.type
_entity.pdbx_description
1 polymer ?
#
loop_
_entity_poly.entity_id
_entity_poly.type
_entity_poly.pdbx_seq_one_letter_code
_entity_poly.pdbx_strand_id
1 'polypeptide(L)'
;MVKKYLWLHPSGRVYVRIKGKLTRITAEQGTAEFDRQYWEILSGKRAEAKTSWTAIIAAMRESDKWASFSPRYRKDLEPVFVYIEEKIGHLDVSKLSQPDIYDAMEKNRHRVRFANYIPTAISMLSKLAIRKRWRKDNPAIDVEPLKVPKDRQKPHLPWADWAVDLMRAKADPLPLLMFEIGVGSVQRPGDWVDFTWGDYDGESLKLRQNKTDTPLQLPCTEALKAALDRAKVDLGFAPHPARHILTRADGSKMDYHAMARVMVRERKRLGLMAFDQHALRYRGVMELAWVGCDDDEIASYSGHTSKAMIVKYAGEARQIMRARQAAAKRK
;
A
#
# COMPACT_ATOMS: atom_id res chain seq x y z
N MET A 1 28.04 -23.99 41.67
CA MET A 1 28.74 -22.98 40.88
C MET A 1 28.54 -21.60 41.55
N VAL A 2 29.62 -20.90 41.98
CA VAL A 2 29.50 -19.59 42.65
C VAL A 2 29.13 -18.56 41.58
N LYS A 3 27.96 -17.92 41.73
CA LYS A 3 27.48 -16.89 40.79
C LYS A 3 28.23 -15.57 41.06
N LYS A 4 29.03 -15.12 40.09
CA LYS A 4 29.76 -13.82 40.14
C LYS A 4 28.80 -12.65 40.04
N TYR A 5 29.17 -11.48 40.57
CA TYR A 5 28.41 -10.21 40.48
C TYR A 5 27.09 -10.18 41.27
N LEU A 6 26.77 -11.19 42.09
CA LEU A 6 25.64 -11.11 43.03
C LEU A 6 25.98 -10.19 44.19
N TRP A 7 25.04 -9.32 44.54
CA TRP A 7 25.11 -8.46 45.70
C TRP A 7 23.84 -8.61 46.54
N LEU A 8 24.03 -8.99 47.81
CA LEU A 8 22.95 -9.13 48.75
C LEU A 8 22.79 -7.84 49.52
N HIS A 9 21.61 -7.21 49.42
CA HIS A 9 21.28 -6.03 50.18
C HIS A 9 20.95 -6.41 51.65
N PRO A 10 21.22 -5.55 52.66
CA PRO A 10 20.89 -5.81 54.07
C PRO A 10 19.39 -6.17 54.31
N SER A 11 18.49 -5.73 53.43
CA SER A 11 17.07 -6.10 53.46
C SER A 11 16.74 -7.49 52.88
N GLY A 12 17.75 -8.34 52.60
CA GLY A 12 17.57 -9.67 52.01
C GLY A 12 17.30 -9.70 50.50
N ARG A 13 17.30 -8.55 49.84
CA ARG A 13 17.11 -8.46 48.37
C ARG A 13 18.39 -8.75 47.62
N VAL A 14 18.30 -9.54 46.55
CA VAL A 14 19.43 -9.92 45.70
C VAL A 14 19.48 -9.08 44.45
N TYR A 15 20.68 -8.63 44.10
CA TYR A 15 20.96 -7.84 42.90
C TYR A 15 22.13 -8.43 42.13
N VAL A 16 22.18 -8.18 40.81
CA VAL A 16 23.39 -8.39 40.00
C VAL A 16 24.00 -7.02 39.71
N ARG A 17 25.29 -6.86 39.98
CA ARG A 17 26.07 -5.63 39.76
C ARG A 17 26.92 -5.75 38.50
N ILE A 18 26.61 -4.95 37.45
CA ILE A 18 27.36 -4.92 36.20
C ILE A 18 27.75 -3.45 35.91
N LYS A 19 29.02 -3.20 35.71
CA LYS A 19 29.52 -1.83 35.40
C LYS A 19 28.91 -0.74 36.29
N GLY A 20 28.79 -1.00 37.59
CA GLY A 20 28.25 -0.05 38.56
C GLY A 20 26.72 -0.02 38.66
N LYS A 21 25.98 -0.60 37.73
CA LYS A 21 24.52 -0.67 37.77
C LYS A 21 24.05 -1.92 38.54
N LEU A 22 23.14 -1.71 39.47
CA LEU A 22 22.47 -2.78 40.24
C LEU A 22 21.12 -3.11 39.59
N THR A 23 20.92 -4.37 39.24
CA THR A 23 19.64 -4.87 38.73
C THR A 23 19.11 -5.94 39.69
N ARG A 24 17.90 -5.78 40.21
CA ARG A 24 17.29 -6.68 41.18
C ARG A 24 16.85 -7.98 40.53
N ILE A 25 17.13 -9.12 41.21
CA ILE A 25 16.47 -10.41 40.97
C ILE A 25 15.26 -10.48 41.87
N THR A 26 14.11 -10.83 41.33
CA THR A 26 12.84 -10.92 42.09
C THR A 26 12.48 -12.33 42.49
N ALA A 27 13.05 -13.32 41.82
CA ALA A 27 12.86 -14.73 42.11
C ALA A 27 13.64 -15.16 43.37
N GLU A 28 13.15 -16.19 44.01
CA GLU A 28 13.79 -16.79 45.22
C GLU A 28 15.10 -17.49 44.87
N GLN A 29 16.15 -17.28 45.63
CA GLN A 29 17.47 -17.83 45.39
C GLN A 29 17.43 -19.35 45.49
N GLY A 30 18.04 -20.03 44.52
CA GLY A 30 18.03 -21.49 44.40
C GLY A 30 16.95 -22.06 43.48
N THR A 31 16.06 -21.23 42.96
CA THR A 31 15.06 -21.64 41.97
C THR A 31 15.57 -21.51 40.53
N ALA A 32 15.02 -22.30 39.62
CA ALA A 32 15.32 -22.20 38.18
C ALA A 32 15.02 -20.81 37.63
N GLU A 33 13.99 -20.12 38.17
CA GLU A 33 13.63 -18.76 37.82
C GLU A 33 14.69 -17.74 38.23
N PHE A 34 15.32 -17.93 39.42
CA PHE A 34 16.45 -17.13 39.88
C PHE A 34 17.64 -17.26 38.91
N ASP A 35 17.93 -18.49 38.51
CA ASP A 35 19.03 -18.78 37.57
C ASP A 35 18.78 -18.14 36.21
N ARG A 36 17.56 -18.22 35.72
CA ARG A 36 17.13 -17.56 34.49
C ARG A 36 17.34 -16.04 34.55
N GLN A 37 16.81 -15.36 35.58
CA GLN A 37 16.96 -13.91 35.76
C GLN A 37 18.42 -13.49 35.91
N TYR A 38 19.23 -14.28 36.62
CA TYR A 38 20.64 -14.02 36.80
C TYR A 38 21.40 -14.05 35.44
N TRP A 39 21.18 -15.08 34.62
CA TRP A 39 21.83 -15.20 33.33
C TRP A 39 21.33 -14.18 32.31
N GLU A 40 20.06 -13.80 32.37
CA GLU A 40 19.47 -12.74 31.56
C GLU A 40 20.12 -11.37 31.85
N ILE A 41 20.28 -11.04 33.14
CA ILE A 41 20.95 -9.80 33.54
C ILE A 41 22.41 -9.79 33.09
N LEU A 42 23.12 -10.90 33.24
CA LEU A 42 24.51 -11.02 32.85
C LEU A 42 24.71 -10.95 31.34
N SER A 43 23.84 -11.58 30.57
CA SER A 43 23.90 -11.60 29.10
C SER A 43 23.39 -10.30 28.46
N GLY A 44 22.78 -9.39 29.27
CA GLY A 44 22.12 -8.20 28.77
C GLY A 44 20.84 -8.49 27.99
N LYS A 45 20.41 -9.74 27.90
CA LYS A 45 19.13 -10.12 27.33
C LYS A 45 18.02 -9.89 28.36
N ARG A 46 17.00 -9.12 27.98
CA ARG A 46 15.80 -8.99 28.82
C ARG A 46 14.98 -10.26 28.73
N ALA A 47 14.41 -10.72 29.88
CA ALA A 47 13.46 -11.82 29.89
C ALA A 47 12.28 -11.50 28.98
N GLU A 48 12.02 -12.38 28.03
CA GLU A 48 10.79 -12.30 27.24
C GLU A 48 9.60 -12.79 28.07
N ALA A 49 8.53 -12.01 28.10
CA ALA A 49 7.27 -12.49 28.66
C ALA A 49 6.77 -13.67 27.77
N LYS A 50 6.10 -14.66 28.41
CA LYS A 50 5.45 -15.75 27.63
C LYS A 50 4.49 -15.22 26.57
N THR A 51 3.88 -14.06 26.85
CA THR A 51 2.93 -13.32 26.01
C THR A 51 3.59 -12.06 25.44
N SER A 52 4.83 -12.17 24.96
CA SER A 52 5.62 -11.04 24.45
C SER A 52 5.18 -10.57 23.07
N TRP A 53 5.57 -9.34 22.71
CA TRP A 53 5.38 -8.84 21.34
C TRP A 53 6.15 -9.67 20.31
N THR A 54 7.36 -10.15 20.63
CA THR A 54 8.09 -11.10 19.77
C THR A 54 7.28 -12.37 19.52
N ALA A 55 6.70 -12.96 20.58
CA ALA A 55 5.91 -14.18 20.46
C ALA A 55 4.63 -13.99 19.62
N ILE A 56 3.94 -12.86 19.76
CA ILE A 56 2.72 -12.60 18.95
C ILE A 56 3.05 -12.29 17.51
N ILE A 57 4.18 -11.63 17.22
CA ILE A 57 4.65 -11.37 15.85
C ILE A 57 5.04 -12.69 15.17
N ALA A 58 5.76 -13.57 15.86
CA ALA A 58 6.06 -14.91 15.34
C ALA A 58 4.77 -15.66 15.00
N ALA A 59 3.81 -15.71 15.93
CA ALA A 59 2.52 -16.34 15.70
C ALA A 59 1.70 -15.68 14.55
N MET A 60 1.87 -14.37 14.31
CA MET A 60 1.26 -13.71 13.17
C MET A 60 1.90 -14.18 11.87
N ARG A 61 3.23 -14.24 11.78
CA ARG A 61 3.97 -14.70 10.59
C ARG A 61 3.63 -16.15 10.19
N GLU A 62 3.26 -16.99 11.16
CA GLU A 62 2.83 -18.37 10.94
C GLU A 62 1.33 -18.52 10.62
N SER A 63 0.54 -17.46 10.70
CA SER A 63 -0.91 -17.53 10.54
C SER A 63 -1.35 -17.55 9.08
N ASP A 64 -2.49 -18.21 8.78
CA ASP A 64 -3.17 -18.18 7.49
C ASP A 64 -3.48 -16.72 7.07
N LYS A 65 -3.76 -15.87 8.03
CA LYS A 65 -4.00 -14.45 7.78
C LYS A 65 -2.77 -13.77 7.17
N TRP A 66 -1.59 -14.06 7.67
CA TRP A 66 -0.34 -13.56 7.09
C TRP A 66 -0.10 -14.13 5.70
N ALA A 67 -0.34 -15.43 5.53
CA ALA A 67 -0.24 -16.09 4.23
C ALA A 67 -1.18 -15.50 3.18
N SER A 68 -2.38 -15.07 3.58
CA SER A 68 -3.38 -14.43 2.71
C SER A 68 -3.01 -13.01 2.25
N PHE A 69 -2.05 -12.35 2.90
CA PHE A 69 -1.63 -11.02 2.49
C PHE A 69 -0.81 -11.04 1.20
N SER A 70 -1.03 -10.03 0.36
CA SER A 70 -0.20 -9.86 -0.83
C SER A 70 1.28 -9.70 -0.45
N PRO A 71 2.23 -10.14 -1.30
CA PRO A 71 3.67 -9.97 -1.06
C PRO A 71 4.06 -8.51 -0.77
N ARG A 72 3.39 -7.56 -1.44
CA ARG A 72 3.61 -6.13 -1.24
C ARG A 72 3.21 -5.69 0.16
N TYR A 73 2.03 -6.10 0.64
CA TYR A 73 1.55 -5.71 1.97
C TYR A 73 2.41 -6.30 3.08
N ARG A 74 2.86 -7.57 2.94
CA ARG A 74 3.83 -8.17 3.84
C ARG A 74 5.14 -7.37 3.89
N LYS A 75 5.67 -6.97 2.72
CA LYS A 75 6.87 -6.13 2.61
C LYS A 75 6.71 -4.75 3.27
N ASP A 76 5.52 -4.17 3.25
CA ASP A 76 5.23 -2.89 3.90
C ASP A 76 5.09 -3.03 5.43
N LEU A 77 4.58 -4.17 5.95
CA LEU A 77 4.42 -4.44 7.38
C LEU A 77 5.70 -4.90 8.08
N GLU A 78 6.53 -5.69 7.40
CA GLU A 78 7.72 -6.30 8.01
C GLU A 78 8.68 -5.32 8.70
N PRO A 79 9.03 -4.15 8.12
CA PRO A 79 9.85 -3.15 8.81
C PRO A 79 9.21 -2.61 10.10
N VAL A 80 7.87 -2.61 10.18
CA VAL A 80 7.15 -2.19 11.38
C VAL A 80 7.19 -3.28 12.44
N PHE A 81 7.06 -4.55 12.05
CA PHE A 81 7.23 -5.67 12.97
C PHE A 81 8.63 -5.70 13.56
N VAL A 82 9.66 -5.54 12.73
CA VAL A 82 11.05 -5.45 13.20
C VAL A 82 11.20 -4.28 14.20
N TYR A 83 10.64 -3.12 13.90
CA TYR A 83 10.66 -1.97 14.81
C TYR A 83 9.99 -2.27 16.16
N ILE A 84 8.83 -2.96 16.15
CA ILE A 84 8.12 -3.36 17.38
C ILE A 84 8.98 -4.38 18.15
N GLU A 85 9.56 -5.38 17.49
CA GLU A 85 10.44 -6.36 18.10
C GLU A 85 11.65 -5.72 18.78
N GLU A 86 12.32 -4.76 18.10
CA GLU A 86 13.48 -4.05 18.66
C GLU A 86 13.13 -3.17 19.86
N LYS A 87 11.99 -2.50 19.84
CA LYS A 87 11.65 -1.52 20.90
C LYS A 87 10.93 -2.15 22.09
N ILE A 88 10.00 -3.04 21.85
CA ILE A 88 9.11 -3.59 22.87
C ILE A 88 8.94 -5.12 22.78
N GLY A 89 9.71 -5.79 21.94
CA GLY A 89 9.58 -7.23 21.68
C GLY A 89 9.49 -8.09 22.94
N HIS A 90 10.31 -7.79 23.94
CA HIS A 90 10.38 -8.50 25.22
C HIS A 90 9.21 -8.20 26.19
N LEU A 91 8.43 -7.14 25.95
CA LEU A 91 7.34 -6.73 26.83
C LEU A 91 6.11 -7.60 26.62
N ASP A 92 5.33 -7.78 27.68
CA ASP A 92 4.02 -8.40 27.63
C ASP A 92 3.06 -7.55 26.77
N VAL A 93 2.34 -8.21 25.85
CA VAL A 93 1.42 -7.53 24.93
C VAL A 93 0.31 -6.76 25.63
N SER A 94 -0.04 -7.12 26.88
CA SER A 94 -1.07 -6.44 27.69
C SER A 94 -0.63 -5.09 28.24
N LYS A 95 0.67 -4.79 28.23
CA LYS A 95 1.23 -3.59 28.87
C LYS A 95 1.27 -2.35 28.00
N LEU A 96 1.14 -2.50 26.68
CA LEU A 96 1.13 -1.36 25.77
C LEU A 96 -0.19 -0.59 25.86
N SER A 97 -0.07 0.71 26.03
CA SER A 97 -1.19 1.65 26.08
C SER A 97 -1.30 2.47 24.79
N GLN A 98 -2.42 3.18 24.62
CA GLN A 98 -2.60 4.08 23.47
C GLN A 98 -1.59 5.26 23.47
N PRO A 99 -1.25 5.92 24.60
CA PRO A 99 -0.21 6.93 24.63
C PRO A 99 1.14 6.44 24.11
N ASP A 100 1.54 5.19 24.43
CA ASP A 100 2.80 4.62 23.93
C ASP A 100 2.82 4.53 22.39
N ILE A 101 1.65 4.31 21.78
CA ILE A 101 1.51 4.26 20.32
C ILE A 101 1.71 5.66 19.73
N TYR A 102 1.08 6.69 20.32
CA TYR A 102 1.29 8.07 19.88
C TYR A 102 2.75 8.50 20.03
N ASP A 103 3.42 8.15 21.12
CA ASP A 103 4.85 8.41 21.31
C ASP A 103 5.71 7.75 20.24
N ALA A 104 5.39 6.49 19.89
CA ALA A 104 6.09 5.78 18.83
C ALA A 104 5.85 6.43 17.46
N MET A 105 4.63 6.88 17.17
CA MET A 105 4.29 7.60 15.94
C MET A 105 5.04 8.93 15.87
N GLU A 106 5.06 9.70 16.95
CA GLU A 106 5.72 11.01 17.01
C GLU A 106 7.24 10.89 16.80
N LYS A 107 7.90 9.93 17.44
CA LYS A 107 9.31 9.60 17.22
C LYS A 107 9.63 9.27 15.75
N ASN A 108 8.65 8.81 14.98
CA ASN A 108 8.76 8.46 13.56
C ASN A 108 8.09 9.47 12.63
N ARG A 109 7.71 10.66 13.10
CA ARG A 109 7.01 11.70 12.34
C ARG A 109 7.69 12.09 11.02
N HIS A 110 9.02 12.01 10.97
CA HIS A 110 9.79 12.25 9.74
C HIS A 110 9.48 11.24 8.62
N ARG A 111 8.92 10.07 8.96
CA ARG A 111 8.48 8.98 8.06
C ARG A 111 6.98 8.73 8.24
N VAL A 112 6.13 9.70 7.89
CA VAL A 112 4.67 9.70 8.17
C VAL A 112 3.99 8.38 7.79
N ARG A 113 4.30 7.82 6.60
CA ARG A 113 3.73 6.53 6.18
C ARG A 113 4.10 5.41 7.15
N PHE A 114 5.36 5.30 7.53
CA PHE A 114 5.82 4.30 8.49
C PHE A 114 5.17 4.50 9.87
N ALA A 115 5.13 5.75 10.36
CA ALA A 115 4.48 6.08 11.61
C ALA A 115 3.01 5.65 11.64
N ASN A 116 2.27 5.87 10.55
CA ASN A 116 0.87 5.46 10.42
C ASN A 116 0.68 3.94 10.26
N TYR A 117 1.72 3.19 9.88
CA TYR A 117 1.67 1.73 9.90
C TYR A 117 1.86 1.13 11.29
N ILE A 118 2.42 1.89 12.26
CA ILE A 118 2.58 1.40 13.66
C ILE A 118 1.24 1.04 14.28
N PRO A 119 0.23 1.93 14.36
CA PRO A 119 -1.07 1.56 14.92
C PRO A 119 -1.77 0.46 14.11
N THR A 120 -1.59 0.42 12.79
CA THR A 120 -2.14 -0.66 11.94
C THR A 120 -1.57 -2.03 12.34
N ALA A 121 -0.26 -2.12 12.49
CA ALA A 121 0.43 -3.35 12.91
C ALA A 121 0.03 -3.75 14.34
N ILE A 122 0.04 -2.80 15.28
CA ILE A 122 -0.35 -3.04 16.68
C ILE A 122 -1.81 -3.49 16.76
N SER A 123 -2.72 -2.88 15.99
CA SER A 123 -4.13 -3.32 15.95
C SER A 123 -4.26 -4.76 15.45
N MET A 124 -3.53 -5.11 14.41
CA MET A 124 -3.53 -6.47 13.85
C MET A 124 -3.01 -7.50 14.88
N LEU A 125 -1.88 -7.21 15.51
CA LEU A 125 -1.27 -8.06 16.52
C LEU A 125 -2.13 -8.16 17.78
N SER A 126 -2.74 -7.04 18.23
CA SER A 126 -3.64 -7.01 19.38
C SER A 126 -4.89 -7.86 19.13
N LYS A 127 -5.48 -7.82 17.92
CA LYS A 127 -6.61 -8.69 17.56
C LYS A 127 -6.23 -10.18 17.63
N LEU A 128 -5.01 -10.54 17.27
CA LEU A 128 -4.50 -11.91 17.44
C LEU A 128 -4.27 -12.24 18.91
N ALA A 129 -3.69 -11.32 19.68
CA ALA A 129 -3.47 -11.48 21.13
C ALA A 129 -4.77 -11.64 21.91
N ILE A 130 -5.83 -10.91 21.55
CA ILE A 130 -7.17 -11.06 22.13
C ILE A 130 -7.72 -12.47 21.86
N ARG A 131 -7.61 -12.97 20.63
CA ARG A 131 -8.03 -14.35 20.30
C ARG A 131 -7.25 -15.41 21.07
N LYS A 132 -5.97 -15.16 21.36
CA LYS A 132 -5.11 -16.03 22.19
C LYS A 132 -5.33 -15.79 23.69
N ARG A 133 -6.20 -14.88 24.10
CA ARG A 133 -6.45 -14.47 25.51
C ARG A 133 -5.20 -13.90 26.20
N TRP A 134 -4.28 -13.29 25.45
CA TRP A 134 -3.07 -12.66 25.97
C TRP A 134 -3.31 -11.19 26.36
N ARG A 135 -4.36 -10.56 25.79
CA ARG A 135 -4.85 -9.25 26.20
C ARG A 135 -6.37 -9.15 26.00
N LYS A 136 -7.00 -8.17 26.66
CA LYS A 136 -8.47 -8.00 26.67
C LYS A 136 -8.98 -6.97 25.68
N ASP A 137 -8.15 -5.99 25.31
CA ASP A 137 -8.49 -4.81 24.52
C ASP A 137 -7.52 -4.60 23.35
N ASN A 138 -7.82 -3.65 22.49
CA ASN A 138 -6.94 -3.22 21.42
C ASN A 138 -6.56 -1.74 21.64
N PRO A 139 -5.31 -1.42 22.01
CA PRO A 139 -4.89 -0.05 22.31
C PRO A 139 -4.77 0.83 21.07
N ALA A 140 -4.84 0.26 19.89
CA ALA A 140 -4.75 0.99 18.63
C ALA A 140 -6.12 1.34 18.02
N ILE A 141 -7.23 1.14 18.77
CA ILE A 141 -8.55 1.63 18.36
C ILE A 141 -8.53 3.16 18.45
N ASP A 142 -9.12 3.80 17.42
CA ASP A 142 -9.29 5.26 17.34
C ASP A 142 -7.98 6.08 17.41
N VAL A 143 -6.83 5.44 17.16
CA VAL A 143 -5.57 6.17 16.98
C VAL A 143 -5.63 6.94 15.68
N GLU A 144 -5.58 8.27 15.78
CA GLU A 144 -5.60 9.15 14.61
C GLU A 144 -4.28 9.10 13.83
N PRO A 145 -4.34 8.99 12.49
CA PRO A 145 -3.13 9.00 11.68
C PRO A 145 -2.50 10.39 11.63
N LEU A 146 -1.18 10.44 11.58
CA LEU A 146 -0.44 11.67 11.29
C LEU A 146 -0.78 12.16 9.88
N LYS A 147 -1.10 13.45 9.77
CA LYS A 147 -1.37 14.08 8.48
C LYS A 147 -0.05 14.38 7.76
N VAL A 148 -0.01 14.09 6.47
CA VAL A 148 1.11 14.53 5.63
C VAL A 148 1.05 16.06 5.52
N PRO A 149 2.16 16.80 5.81
CA PRO A 149 2.21 18.24 5.63
C PRO A 149 1.78 18.67 4.22
N LYS A 150 1.05 19.79 4.11
CA LYS A 150 0.48 20.25 2.83
C LYS A 150 1.54 20.45 1.75
N ASP A 151 2.72 20.94 2.10
CA ASP A 151 3.89 21.13 1.23
C ASP A 151 4.46 19.82 0.67
N ARG A 152 4.20 18.69 1.34
CA ARG A 152 4.63 17.34 0.92
C ARG A 152 3.53 16.54 0.25
N GLN A 153 2.30 17.06 0.19
CA GLN A 153 1.21 16.40 -0.51
C GLN A 153 1.42 16.56 -2.02
N LYS A 154 1.40 15.44 -2.74
CA LYS A 154 1.44 15.42 -4.21
C LYS A 154 0.12 14.81 -4.70
N PRO A 155 -0.94 15.62 -4.85
CA PRO A 155 -2.19 15.12 -5.39
C PRO A 155 -1.98 14.69 -6.84
N HIS A 156 -2.69 13.64 -7.25
CA HIS A 156 -2.76 13.27 -8.66
C HIS A 156 -3.59 14.35 -9.39
N LEU A 157 -2.94 15.13 -10.24
CA LEU A 157 -3.61 16.13 -11.06
C LEU A 157 -4.26 15.45 -12.26
N PRO A 158 -5.56 15.66 -12.51
CA PRO A 158 -6.19 15.18 -13.74
C PRO A 158 -5.46 15.73 -14.98
N TRP A 159 -5.34 14.92 -16.01
CA TRP A 159 -4.73 15.34 -17.26
C TRP A 159 -5.61 16.41 -17.94
N ALA A 160 -5.06 17.59 -18.14
CA ALA A 160 -5.72 18.67 -18.86
C ALA A 160 -5.83 18.33 -20.36
N ASP A 161 -6.83 18.93 -21.07
CA ASP A 161 -7.06 18.65 -22.49
C ASP A 161 -5.82 18.88 -23.34
N TRP A 162 -5.12 20.01 -23.16
CA TRP A 162 -3.89 20.30 -23.88
C TRP A 162 -2.78 19.24 -23.69
N ALA A 163 -2.71 18.63 -22.49
CA ALA A 163 -1.71 17.61 -22.19
C ALA A 163 -2.09 16.26 -22.82
N VAL A 164 -3.38 15.95 -22.89
CA VAL A 164 -3.93 14.81 -23.63
C VAL A 164 -3.63 14.95 -25.11
N ASP A 165 -3.95 16.11 -25.70
CA ASP A 165 -3.72 16.41 -27.11
C ASP A 165 -2.23 16.34 -27.48
N LEU A 166 -1.37 16.90 -26.63
CA LEU A 166 0.08 16.81 -26.81
C LEU A 166 0.59 15.38 -26.77
N MET A 167 0.10 14.56 -25.82
CA MET A 167 0.47 13.15 -25.70
C MET A 167 0.03 12.38 -26.94
N ARG A 168 -1.22 12.57 -27.41
CA ARG A 168 -1.74 11.93 -28.62
C ARG A 168 -1.01 12.34 -29.88
N ALA A 169 -0.59 13.60 -29.99
CA ALA A 169 0.07 14.14 -31.17
C ALA A 169 1.57 13.81 -31.26
N LYS A 170 2.24 13.62 -30.12
CA LYS A 170 3.72 13.62 -30.05
C LYS A 170 4.35 12.44 -29.33
N ALA A 171 3.56 11.58 -28.67
CA ALA A 171 4.13 10.44 -27.96
C ALA A 171 4.63 9.35 -28.93
N ASP A 172 5.70 8.68 -28.52
CA ASP A 172 6.15 7.48 -29.19
C ASP A 172 5.09 6.36 -29.11
N PRO A 173 5.07 5.38 -30.03
CA PRO A 173 4.00 4.39 -30.12
C PRO A 173 3.71 3.63 -28.81
N LEU A 174 4.74 3.13 -28.12
CA LEU A 174 4.56 2.36 -26.87
C LEU A 174 4.03 3.22 -25.70
N PRO A 175 4.58 4.40 -25.38
CA PRO A 175 3.97 5.32 -24.42
C PRO A 175 2.55 5.74 -24.79
N LEU A 176 2.24 5.95 -26.07
CA LEU A 176 0.89 6.28 -26.54
C LEU A 176 -0.09 5.13 -26.25
N LEU A 177 0.32 3.88 -26.56
CA LEU A 177 -0.48 2.71 -26.23
C LEU A 177 -0.77 2.63 -24.71
N MET A 178 0.25 2.82 -23.86
CA MET A 178 0.10 2.84 -22.40
C MET A 178 -0.84 3.96 -21.96
N PHE A 179 -0.76 5.11 -22.58
CA PHE A 179 -1.62 6.26 -22.31
C PHE A 179 -3.08 5.95 -22.65
N GLU A 180 -3.37 5.44 -23.83
CA GLU A 180 -4.73 5.10 -24.27
C GLU A 180 -5.30 3.92 -23.45
N ILE A 181 -4.48 2.93 -23.07
CA ILE A 181 -4.89 1.91 -22.12
C ILE A 181 -5.34 2.58 -20.80
N GLY A 182 -4.57 3.54 -20.29
CA GLY A 182 -4.87 4.22 -19.05
C GLY A 182 -6.17 5.03 -19.07
N VAL A 183 -6.39 5.83 -20.09
CA VAL A 183 -7.57 6.66 -20.27
C VAL A 183 -8.77 5.80 -20.69
N GLY A 184 -8.62 5.00 -21.74
CA GLY A 184 -9.73 4.28 -22.37
C GLY A 184 -10.22 3.08 -21.58
N SER A 185 -9.36 2.36 -20.86
CA SER A 185 -9.81 1.26 -19.99
C SER A 185 -10.24 1.72 -18.61
N VAL A 186 -9.86 2.92 -18.17
CA VAL A 186 -10.10 3.44 -16.83
C VAL A 186 -9.57 2.51 -15.72
N GLN A 187 -8.58 1.66 -16.01
CA GLN A 187 -8.01 0.72 -15.04
C GLN A 187 -6.79 1.29 -14.32
N ARG A 188 -6.42 0.66 -13.21
CA ARG A 188 -5.22 1.05 -12.45
C ARG A 188 -3.97 0.70 -13.25
N PRO A 189 -2.88 1.50 -13.17
CA PRO A 189 -1.65 1.21 -13.89
C PRO A 189 -1.04 -0.16 -13.59
N GLY A 190 -1.31 -0.74 -12.40
CA GLY A 190 -0.90 -2.09 -12.05
C GLY A 190 -1.62 -3.19 -12.83
N ASP A 191 -2.82 -2.90 -13.35
CA ASP A 191 -3.61 -3.88 -14.10
C ASP A 191 -3.17 -3.92 -15.58
N TRP A 192 -2.65 -2.82 -16.16
CA TRP A 192 -2.31 -2.73 -17.59
C TRP A 192 -1.26 -3.74 -18.04
N VAL A 193 -0.31 -4.07 -17.16
CA VAL A 193 0.80 -4.99 -17.49
C VAL A 193 0.35 -6.45 -17.57
N ASP A 194 -0.85 -6.75 -17.12
CA ASP A 194 -1.42 -8.10 -17.13
C ASP A 194 -2.31 -8.36 -18.35
N PHE A 195 -2.70 -7.31 -19.10
CA PHE A 195 -3.51 -7.47 -20.30
C PHE A 195 -2.79 -8.28 -21.36
N THR A 196 -3.48 -9.25 -21.93
CA THR A 196 -3.00 -10.12 -23.01
C THR A 196 -3.76 -9.86 -24.30
N TRP A 197 -3.23 -10.33 -25.43
CA TRP A 197 -3.90 -10.21 -26.71
C TRP A 197 -5.18 -11.08 -26.80
N GLY A 198 -5.29 -12.11 -25.92
CA GLY A 198 -6.52 -12.88 -25.79
C GLY A 198 -7.64 -12.15 -25.07
N ASP A 199 -7.31 -11.09 -24.30
CA ASP A 199 -8.30 -10.25 -23.61
C ASP A 199 -8.93 -9.22 -24.56
N TYR A 200 -8.33 -8.94 -25.72
CA TYR A 200 -8.79 -7.99 -26.71
C TYR A 200 -9.41 -8.71 -27.93
N ASP A 201 -10.71 -8.54 -28.14
CA ASP A 201 -11.45 -9.18 -29.23
C ASP A 201 -11.65 -8.28 -30.49
N GLY A 202 -11.03 -7.11 -30.51
CA GLY A 202 -11.16 -6.12 -31.58
C GLY A 202 -12.14 -4.99 -31.29
N GLU A 203 -13.02 -5.16 -30.30
CA GLU A 203 -14.02 -4.17 -29.89
C GLU A 203 -14.02 -3.93 -28.36
N SER A 204 -13.71 -4.96 -27.61
CA SER A 204 -13.77 -4.94 -26.14
C SER A 204 -12.49 -5.49 -25.54
N LEU A 205 -12.20 -5.02 -24.31
CA LEU A 205 -11.13 -5.52 -23.48
C LEU A 205 -11.73 -6.27 -22.28
N LYS A 206 -11.46 -7.57 -22.16
CA LYS A 206 -11.83 -8.40 -21.02
C LYS A 206 -10.70 -8.42 -20.02
N LEU A 207 -10.99 -8.22 -18.74
CA LEU A 207 -9.95 -8.17 -17.71
C LEU A 207 -10.49 -8.59 -16.33
N ARG A 208 -9.56 -8.86 -15.43
CA ARG A 208 -9.82 -9.05 -14.01
C ARG A 208 -8.92 -8.12 -13.22
N GLN A 209 -9.50 -7.29 -12.36
CA GLN A 209 -8.74 -6.31 -11.58
C GLN A 209 -7.88 -6.99 -10.51
N ASN A 210 -6.59 -6.69 -10.44
CA ASN A 210 -5.64 -7.28 -9.49
C ASN A 210 -5.98 -7.00 -8.01
N LYS A 211 -6.55 -5.84 -7.72
CA LYS A 211 -6.81 -5.43 -6.32
C LYS A 211 -8.13 -5.96 -5.77
N THR A 212 -9.14 -6.09 -6.60
CA THR A 212 -10.53 -6.37 -6.19
C THR A 212 -11.05 -7.69 -6.74
N ASP A 213 -10.28 -8.34 -7.60
CA ASP A 213 -10.63 -9.56 -8.32
C ASP A 213 -11.94 -9.42 -9.14
N THR A 214 -12.32 -8.20 -9.50
CA THR A 214 -13.55 -7.90 -10.23
C THR A 214 -13.36 -8.21 -11.72
N PRO A 215 -14.16 -9.09 -12.32
CA PRO A 215 -14.16 -9.30 -13.77
C PRO A 215 -14.89 -8.15 -14.46
N LEU A 216 -14.31 -7.64 -15.56
CA LEU A 216 -14.88 -6.58 -16.38
C LEU A 216 -14.77 -6.94 -17.87
N GLN A 217 -15.75 -6.54 -18.65
CA GLN A 217 -15.69 -6.49 -20.11
C GLN A 217 -16.00 -5.06 -20.54
N LEU A 218 -15.01 -4.38 -21.09
CA LEU A 218 -15.06 -2.96 -21.39
C LEU A 218 -15.08 -2.75 -22.90
N PRO A 219 -16.12 -2.14 -23.47
CA PRO A 219 -16.06 -1.62 -24.83
C PRO A 219 -14.88 -0.63 -24.93
N CYS A 220 -14.04 -0.78 -25.92
CA CYS A 220 -12.92 0.12 -26.14
C CYS A 220 -13.42 1.47 -26.67
N THR A 221 -12.85 2.57 -26.16
CA THR A 221 -13.00 3.86 -26.85
C THR A 221 -12.32 3.79 -28.22
N GLU A 222 -12.74 4.64 -29.16
CA GLU A 222 -12.12 4.69 -30.50
C GLU A 222 -10.59 4.87 -30.43
N ALA A 223 -10.11 5.75 -29.54
CA ALA A 223 -8.68 5.99 -29.35
C ALA A 223 -7.95 4.75 -28.80
N LEU A 224 -8.54 4.06 -27.81
CA LEU A 224 -7.96 2.82 -27.26
C LEU A 224 -7.94 1.72 -28.31
N LYS A 225 -9.05 1.53 -29.05
CA LYS A 225 -9.14 0.56 -30.15
C LYS A 225 -8.07 0.82 -31.21
N ALA A 226 -7.96 2.06 -31.69
CA ALA A 226 -6.96 2.45 -32.67
C ALA A 226 -5.52 2.19 -32.19
N ALA A 227 -5.22 2.48 -30.91
CA ALA A 227 -3.91 2.23 -30.33
C ALA A 227 -3.58 0.72 -30.22
N LEU A 228 -4.56 -0.09 -29.84
CA LEU A 228 -4.43 -1.56 -29.77
C LEU A 228 -4.26 -2.17 -31.16
N ASP A 229 -5.10 -1.79 -32.11
CA ASP A 229 -5.03 -2.28 -33.50
C ASP A 229 -3.68 -1.89 -34.13
N ARG A 230 -3.23 -0.67 -33.94
CA ARG A 230 -1.91 -0.22 -34.40
C ARG A 230 -0.80 -1.05 -33.78
N ALA A 231 -0.80 -1.24 -32.46
CA ALA A 231 0.20 -2.05 -31.79
C ALA A 231 0.21 -3.50 -32.27
N LYS A 232 -0.95 -4.06 -32.62
CA LYS A 232 -1.08 -5.41 -33.20
C LYS A 232 -0.47 -5.48 -34.60
N VAL A 233 -0.67 -4.46 -35.43
CA VAL A 233 -0.06 -4.36 -36.77
C VAL A 233 1.45 -4.20 -36.65
N ASP A 234 1.94 -3.36 -35.74
CA ASP A 234 3.37 -3.09 -35.56
C ASP A 234 4.16 -4.33 -35.08
N LEU A 235 3.50 -5.37 -34.55
CA LEU A 235 4.13 -6.67 -34.28
C LEU A 235 4.56 -7.41 -35.54
N GLY A 236 3.91 -7.17 -36.68
CA GLY A 236 4.21 -7.85 -37.94
C GLY A 236 3.81 -9.33 -38.02
N PHE A 237 3.13 -9.85 -37.01
CA PHE A 237 2.61 -11.21 -36.90
C PHE A 237 1.38 -11.28 -36.03
N ALA A 238 0.57 -12.33 -36.16
CA ALA A 238 -0.57 -12.57 -35.27
C ALA A 238 -0.07 -12.98 -33.87
N PRO A 239 -0.33 -12.17 -32.83
CA PRO A 239 0.15 -12.50 -31.48
C PRO A 239 -0.60 -13.70 -30.90
N HIS A 240 0.14 -14.56 -30.20
CA HIS A 240 -0.49 -15.62 -29.41
C HIS A 240 -1.41 -15.02 -28.35
N PRO A 241 -2.62 -15.56 -28.09
CA PRO A 241 -3.56 -14.99 -27.12
C PRO A 241 -2.98 -14.76 -25.71
N ALA A 242 -2.10 -15.64 -25.23
CA ALA A 242 -1.46 -15.49 -23.93
C ALA A 242 -0.29 -14.46 -23.90
N ARG A 243 0.08 -13.89 -25.06
CA ARG A 243 1.11 -12.85 -25.12
C ARG A 243 0.58 -11.56 -24.49
N HIS A 244 1.33 -10.97 -23.57
CA HIS A 244 0.97 -9.68 -23.00
C HIS A 244 1.00 -8.56 -24.06
N ILE A 245 0.09 -7.60 -23.93
CA ILE A 245 0.03 -6.41 -24.81
C ILE A 245 1.26 -5.55 -24.57
N LEU A 246 1.60 -5.29 -23.30
CA LEU A 246 2.79 -4.52 -22.94
C LEU A 246 3.99 -5.45 -22.70
N THR A 247 4.90 -5.47 -23.67
CA THR A 247 6.13 -6.28 -23.63
C THR A 247 7.37 -5.40 -23.69
N ARG A 248 8.49 -5.95 -23.22
CA ARG A 248 9.83 -5.40 -23.45
C ARG A 248 10.28 -5.67 -24.89
N ALA A 249 11.40 -5.08 -25.29
CA ALA A 249 11.96 -5.28 -26.62
C ALA A 249 12.29 -6.76 -26.94
N ASP A 250 12.60 -7.56 -25.92
CA ASP A 250 12.83 -9.00 -26.04
C ASP A 250 11.55 -9.85 -26.10
N GLY A 251 10.38 -9.20 -26.08
CA GLY A 251 9.07 -9.86 -26.08
C GLY A 251 8.61 -10.37 -24.71
N SER A 252 9.40 -10.26 -23.66
CA SER A 252 9.01 -10.65 -22.31
C SER A 252 7.98 -9.68 -21.71
N LYS A 253 7.17 -10.17 -20.75
CA LYS A 253 6.20 -9.35 -20.02
C LYS A 253 6.87 -8.12 -19.41
N MET A 254 6.29 -6.96 -19.60
CA MET A 254 6.71 -5.74 -18.93
C MET A 254 6.17 -5.72 -17.49
N ASP A 255 7.03 -5.49 -16.51
CA ASP A 255 6.59 -5.25 -15.15
C ASP A 255 6.16 -3.79 -14.93
N TYR A 256 5.45 -3.53 -13.83
CA TYR A 256 4.99 -2.19 -13.47
C TYR A 256 6.12 -1.14 -13.45
N HIS A 257 7.30 -1.48 -12.92
CA HIS A 257 8.41 -0.54 -12.83
C HIS A 257 9.02 -0.21 -14.19
N ALA A 258 9.11 -1.19 -15.08
CA ALA A 258 9.55 -0.97 -16.46
C ALA A 258 8.57 -0.06 -17.20
N MET A 259 7.27 -0.35 -17.12
CA MET A 259 6.20 0.49 -17.66
C MET A 259 6.27 1.93 -17.13
N ALA A 260 6.37 2.07 -15.80
CA ALA A 260 6.47 3.38 -15.17
C ALA A 260 7.68 4.18 -15.64
N ARG A 261 8.85 3.52 -15.85
CA ARG A 261 10.04 4.19 -16.39
C ARG A 261 9.82 4.68 -17.82
N VAL A 262 9.17 3.91 -18.67
CA VAL A 262 8.82 4.31 -20.04
C VAL A 262 7.92 5.55 -20.01
N MET A 263 6.84 5.51 -19.24
CA MET A 263 5.91 6.65 -19.09
C MET A 263 6.59 7.90 -18.50
N VAL A 264 7.48 7.74 -17.51
CA VAL A 264 8.22 8.88 -16.94
C VAL A 264 9.15 9.50 -17.97
N ARG A 265 9.87 8.70 -18.76
CA ARG A 265 10.76 9.19 -19.81
C ARG A 265 10.00 10.02 -20.83
N GLU A 266 8.86 9.50 -21.29
CA GLU A 266 8.04 10.17 -22.28
C GLU A 266 7.42 11.48 -21.75
N ARG A 267 6.85 11.46 -20.56
CA ARG A 267 6.33 12.67 -19.91
C ARG A 267 7.43 13.73 -19.70
N LYS A 268 8.66 13.30 -19.37
CA LYS A 268 9.80 14.21 -19.25
C LYS A 268 10.15 14.82 -20.63
N ARG A 269 10.18 14.01 -21.70
CA ARG A 269 10.44 14.47 -23.06
C ARG A 269 9.43 15.52 -23.53
N LEU A 270 8.14 15.32 -23.16
CA LEU A 270 7.04 16.20 -23.56
C LEU A 270 6.75 17.33 -22.57
N GLY A 271 7.52 17.47 -21.47
CA GLY A 271 7.25 18.51 -20.45
C GLY A 271 6.02 18.23 -19.58
N LEU A 272 5.51 17.00 -19.53
CA LEU A 272 4.26 16.61 -18.86
C LEU A 272 4.47 16.03 -17.45
N MET A 273 5.54 16.39 -16.76
CA MET A 273 5.88 15.82 -15.45
C MET A 273 4.89 16.16 -14.32
N ALA A 274 4.04 17.20 -14.51
CA ALA A 274 2.98 17.54 -13.57
C ALA A 274 1.88 16.47 -13.50
N PHE A 275 1.69 15.69 -14.55
CA PHE A 275 0.67 14.66 -14.66
C PHE A 275 1.30 13.27 -14.47
N ASP A 276 0.66 12.40 -13.72
CA ASP A 276 1.15 11.04 -13.52
C ASP A 276 0.24 9.98 -14.18
N GLN A 277 0.76 8.75 -14.28
CA GLN A 277 0.02 7.67 -14.93
C GLN A 277 -1.22 7.20 -14.15
N HIS A 278 -1.27 7.41 -12.82
CA HIS A 278 -2.46 7.08 -12.04
C HIS A 278 -3.62 8.05 -12.34
N ALA A 279 -3.27 9.31 -12.65
CA ALA A 279 -4.23 10.33 -13.03
C ALA A 279 -4.91 10.08 -14.39
N LEU A 280 -4.39 9.17 -15.23
CA LEU A 280 -5.06 8.74 -16.46
C LEU A 280 -6.41 8.06 -16.14
N ARG A 281 -6.46 7.26 -15.08
CA ARG A 281 -7.72 6.69 -14.61
C ARG A 281 -8.72 7.78 -14.18
N TYR A 282 -8.25 8.87 -13.58
CA TYR A 282 -9.12 10.02 -13.25
C TYR A 282 -9.61 10.70 -14.52
N ARG A 283 -8.73 10.88 -15.51
CA ARG A 283 -9.11 11.43 -16.81
C ARG A 283 -10.18 10.58 -17.48
N GLY A 284 -10.06 9.28 -17.52
CA GLY A 284 -11.10 8.39 -18.09
C GLY A 284 -12.43 8.50 -17.35
N VAL A 285 -12.44 8.58 -16.01
CA VAL A 285 -13.67 8.84 -15.23
C VAL A 285 -14.27 10.20 -15.57
N MET A 286 -13.44 11.24 -15.73
CA MET A 286 -13.92 12.57 -16.13
C MET A 286 -14.54 12.54 -17.53
N GLU A 287 -13.95 11.84 -18.49
CA GLU A 287 -14.49 11.72 -19.85
C GLU A 287 -15.87 11.04 -19.84
N LEU A 288 -16.04 9.95 -19.07
CA LEU A 288 -17.35 9.33 -18.86
C LEU A 288 -18.36 10.32 -18.25
N ALA A 289 -17.94 11.09 -17.24
CA ALA A 289 -18.79 12.09 -16.61
C ALA A 289 -19.19 13.25 -17.57
N TRP A 290 -18.29 13.68 -18.46
CA TRP A 290 -18.56 14.72 -19.46
C TRP A 290 -19.58 14.31 -20.52
N VAL A 291 -19.62 13.02 -20.87
CA VAL A 291 -20.64 12.50 -21.79
C VAL A 291 -21.97 12.18 -21.08
N GLY A 292 -22.06 12.42 -19.77
CA GLY A 292 -23.29 12.32 -19.01
C GLY A 292 -23.51 11.01 -18.26
N CYS A 293 -22.53 10.11 -18.24
CA CYS A 293 -22.65 8.85 -17.50
C CYS A 293 -22.96 9.09 -16.02
N ASP A 294 -23.87 8.28 -15.48
CA ASP A 294 -24.20 8.27 -14.06
C ASP A 294 -23.14 7.51 -13.21
N ASP A 295 -23.38 7.40 -11.90
CA ASP A 295 -22.43 6.74 -11.01
C ASP A 295 -22.34 5.24 -11.23
N ASP A 296 -23.45 4.61 -11.59
CA ASP A 296 -23.52 3.16 -11.79
C ASP A 296 -22.88 2.77 -13.14
N GLU A 297 -23.05 3.59 -14.18
CA GLU A 297 -22.36 3.45 -15.47
C GLU A 297 -20.84 3.63 -15.29
N ILE A 298 -20.41 4.66 -14.57
CA ILE A 298 -18.98 4.88 -14.26
C ILE A 298 -18.43 3.72 -13.41
N ALA A 299 -19.20 3.24 -12.42
CA ALA A 299 -18.81 2.09 -11.60
C ALA A 299 -18.63 0.83 -12.43
N SER A 300 -19.58 0.54 -13.32
CA SER A 300 -19.55 -0.61 -14.22
C SER A 300 -18.33 -0.62 -15.13
N TYR A 301 -17.94 0.56 -15.63
CA TYR A 301 -16.78 0.72 -16.49
C TYR A 301 -15.46 0.67 -15.73
N SER A 302 -15.38 1.39 -14.62
CA SER A 302 -14.14 1.56 -13.86
C SER A 302 -13.89 0.46 -12.83
N GLY A 303 -14.91 -0.31 -12.44
CA GLY A 303 -14.84 -1.27 -11.34
C GLY A 303 -14.69 -0.60 -9.96
N HIS A 304 -15.20 0.62 -9.78
CA HIS A 304 -15.25 1.25 -8.47
C HIS A 304 -16.41 0.70 -7.63
N THR A 305 -16.09 0.25 -6.42
CA THR A 305 -17.09 -0.26 -5.46
C THR A 305 -17.63 0.83 -4.53
N SER A 306 -17.04 2.02 -4.54
CA SER A 306 -17.39 3.14 -3.65
C SER A 306 -17.82 4.36 -4.45
N LYS A 307 -19.06 4.83 -4.24
CA LYS A 307 -19.58 6.10 -4.83
C LYS A 307 -18.73 7.30 -4.43
N ALA A 308 -18.16 7.33 -3.23
CA ALA A 308 -17.27 8.41 -2.78
C ALA A 308 -16.03 8.58 -3.70
N MET A 309 -15.50 7.47 -4.25
CA MET A 309 -14.39 7.53 -5.19
C MET A 309 -14.83 8.09 -6.55
N ILE A 310 -16.02 7.74 -7.02
CA ILE A 310 -16.58 8.29 -8.26
C ILE A 310 -16.82 9.78 -8.11
N VAL A 311 -17.48 10.21 -7.03
CA VAL A 311 -17.71 11.63 -6.73
C VAL A 311 -16.41 12.41 -6.67
N LYS A 312 -15.36 11.85 -6.10
CA LYS A 312 -14.03 12.49 -6.05
C LYS A 312 -13.45 12.77 -7.43
N TYR A 313 -13.67 11.89 -8.42
CA TYR A 313 -13.09 12.01 -9.76
C TYR A 313 -14.03 12.66 -10.77
N ALA A 314 -15.32 12.36 -10.71
CA ALA A 314 -16.34 12.88 -11.60
C ALA A 314 -16.95 14.21 -11.12
N GLY A 315 -16.82 14.55 -9.82
CA GLY A 315 -17.53 15.68 -9.22
C GLY A 315 -17.18 17.02 -9.86
N GLU A 316 -15.89 17.29 -10.07
CA GLU A 316 -15.45 18.53 -10.75
C GLU A 316 -15.91 18.58 -12.21
N ALA A 317 -15.76 17.47 -12.95
CA ALA A 317 -16.19 17.36 -14.33
C ALA A 317 -17.70 17.64 -14.46
N ARG A 318 -18.52 17.03 -13.59
CA ARG A 318 -19.97 17.26 -13.54
C ARG A 318 -20.34 18.69 -13.13
N GLN A 319 -19.61 19.27 -12.19
CA GLN A 319 -19.82 20.65 -11.78
C GLN A 319 -19.60 21.59 -12.97
N ILE A 320 -18.49 21.45 -13.70
CA ILE A 320 -18.18 22.27 -14.89
C ILE A 320 -19.24 22.06 -15.97
N MET A 321 -19.62 20.82 -16.26
CA MET A 321 -20.66 20.50 -17.25
C MET A 321 -22.00 21.16 -16.90
N ARG A 322 -22.45 21.03 -15.65
CA ARG A 322 -23.70 21.62 -15.17
C ARG A 322 -23.66 23.17 -15.20
N ALA A 323 -22.51 23.74 -14.86
CA ALA A 323 -22.33 25.20 -14.95
C ALA A 323 -22.43 25.69 -16.39
N ARG A 324 -21.83 24.98 -17.37
CA ARG A 324 -21.96 25.28 -18.80
C ARG A 324 -23.41 25.17 -19.28
N GLN A 325 -24.12 24.09 -18.88
CA GLN A 325 -25.55 23.92 -19.20
C GLN A 325 -26.42 25.05 -18.61
N ALA A 326 -26.16 25.45 -17.37
CA ALA A 326 -26.87 26.57 -16.74
C ALA A 326 -26.57 27.89 -17.44
N ALA A 327 -25.32 28.14 -17.82
CA ALA A 327 -24.96 29.35 -18.58
C ALA A 327 -25.65 29.39 -19.95
N ALA A 328 -25.76 28.25 -20.64
CA ALA A 328 -26.48 28.19 -21.93
C ALA A 328 -27.98 28.47 -21.80
N LYS A 329 -28.60 28.16 -20.65
CA LYS A 329 -30.03 28.49 -20.38
C LYS A 329 -30.26 29.92 -20.02
N ARG A 330 -29.23 30.72 -19.71
CA ARG A 330 -29.31 32.15 -19.37
C ARG A 330 -29.20 33.05 -20.58
N LYS A 331 -28.92 32.51 -21.77
CA LYS A 331 -28.97 33.22 -23.05
C LYS A 331 -30.38 33.16 -23.61
#